data_031a128d8290afd0e21806bf4e10839f
#
_entry.id   031a128d8290afd0e21806bf4e10839f
#
_cell.length_a   1.000
_cell.length_b   1.000
_cell.length_c   1.000
_cell.angle_alpha   90.00
_cell.angle_beta   90.00
_cell.angle_gamma   90.00
#
_symmetry.space_group_name_H-M   'P 1'
#
loop_
_entity.id
_entity.type
_entity.pdbx_description
1 polymer ?
#
loop_
_entity_poly.entity_id
_entity_poly.type
_entity_poly.pdbx_seq_one_letter_code
_entity_poly.pdbx_strand_id
1 'polypeptide(L)'
;GVVLLSLALYAGGRMELLNCLMLCICSFLLTEGLEQAGTQSSLLRVVDTCVDQAADILSLPAMDISGAELAPEHCGLRTEDIRFSYGEKSIINGVTLDIPERSTTAIVGPSGSGKTTLCHLLSRFRDVDAGRVTLGGHDVRDYDMDSLMRNFSFVFQNVYLFHDTVANNIRFGQPEASMERVIAAAKKARCHDFIQRLPQGYDTVIGEAGGTLSGGERQRLSIARAMLKD
;
A
#
# COMPACT_ATOMS: atom_id res chain seq x y z
N GLY A 1 -1.77 43.50 -32.63
CA GLY A 1 -2.72 43.94 -33.70
C GLY A 1 -3.26 45.31 -33.38
N VAL A 2 -4.15 45.46 -32.38
CA VAL A 2 -4.92 46.68 -32.09
C VAL A 2 -4.04 47.90 -31.76
N VAL A 3 -3.01 47.70 -30.93
CA VAL A 3 -2.07 48.75 -30.55
C VAL A 3 -1.33 49.34 -31.76
N LEU A 4 -0.82 48.52 -32.65
CA LEU A 4 -0.14 48.96 -33.85
C LEU A 4 -1.09 49.71 -34.81
N LEU A 5 -2.33 49.26 -34.91
CA LEU A 5 -3.35 49.92 -35.76
C LEU A 5 -3.74 51.30 -35.19
N SER A 6 -3.94 51.41 -33.87
CA SER A 6 -4.29 52.69 -33.21
C SER A 6 -3.17 53.69 -33.31
N LEU A 7 -1.90 53.28 -33.17
CA LEU A 7 -0.74 54.12 -33.40
C LEU A 7 -0.62 54.60 -34.88
N ALA A 8 -0.87 53.72 -35.84
CA ALA A 8 -0.84 54.08 -37.25
C ALA A 8 -1.96 55.09 -37.63
N LEU A 9 -3.16 54.92 -37.08
CA LEU A 9 -4.25 55.85 -37.24
C LEU A 9 -3.98 57.24 -36.61
N TYR A 10 -3.37 57.26 -35.45
CA TYR A 10 -2.93 58.49 -34.79
C TYR A 10 -1.85 59.22 -35.64
N ALA A 11 -0.80 58.50 -36.06
CA ALA A 11 0.25 59.04 -36.89
C ALA A 11 -0.25 59.56 -38.24
N GLY A 12 -1.30 58.94 -38.78
CA GLY A 12 -1.97 59.39 -40.02
C GLY A 12 -2.97 60.52 -39.83
N GLY A 13 -3.09 61.10 -38.62
CA GLY A 13 -4.00 62.20 -38.32
C GLY A 13 -5.50 61.86 -38.37
N ARG A 14 -5.81 60.54 -38.30
CA ARG A 14 -7.20 60.04 -38.39
C ARG A 14 -7.81 59.75 -37.02
N MET A 15 -7.04 59.93 -35.93
CA MET A 15 -7.46 59.65 -34.58
C MET A 15 -6.81 60.66 -33.60
N GLU A 16 -7.55 61.10 -32.60
CA GLU A 16 -7.02 61.93 -31.53
C GLU A 16 -6.18 61.08 -30.55
N LEU A 17 -5.19 61.73 -29.90
CA LEU A 17 -4.29 61.10 -28.94
C LEU A 17 -5.05 60.40 -27.81
N LEU A 18 -6.10 61.02 -27.28
CA LEU A 18 -6.92 60.45 -26.20
C LEU A 18 -7.56 59.14 -26.61
N ASN A 19 -8.13 59.07 -27.78
CA ASN A 19 -8.78 57.85 -28.32
C ASN A 19 -7.76 56.75 -28.61
N CYS A 20 -6.56 57.10 -29.07
CA CYS A 20 -5.45 56.18 -29.26
C CYS A 20 -5.02 55.55 -27.92
N LEU A 21 -4.82 56.36 -26.88
CA LEU A 21 -4.47 55.85 -25.52
C LEU A 21 -5.57 54.98 -24.94
N MET A 22 -6.83 55.39 -25.08
CA MET A 22 -7.97 54.58 -24.60
C MET A 22 -8.03 53.20 -25.30
N LEU A 23 -7.82 53.12 -26.61
CA LEU A 23 -7.79 51.86 -27.34
C LEU A 23 -6.60 50.98 -26.89
N CYS A 24 -5.43 51.55 -26.65
CA CYS A 24 -4.29 50.81 -26.17
C CYS A 24 -4.54 50.22 -24.76
N ILE A 25 -5.09 51.01 -23.85
CA ILE A 25 -5.44 50.56 -22.48
C ILE A 25 -6.50 49.48 -22.53
N CYS A 26 -7.59 49.69 -23.30
CA CYS A 26 -8.66 48.69 -23.46
C CYS A 26 -8.15 47.39 -24.05
N SER A 27 -7.26 47.44 -25.07
CA SER A 27 -6.64 46.27 -25.66
C SER A 27 -5.82 45.47 -24.62
N PHE A 28 -5.08 46.19 -23.76
CA PHE A 28 -4.27 45.53 -22.70
C PHE A 28 -5.15 44.86 -21.67
N LEU A 29 -6.17 45.56 -21.17
CA LEU A 29 -7.11 45.01 -20.18
C LEU A 29 -7.90 43.80 -20.73
N LEU A 30 -8.30 43.84 -21.98
CA LEU A 30 -8.98 42.68 -22.63
C LEU A 30 -8.05 41.47 -22.74
N THR A 31 -6.80 41.71 -23.12
CA THR A 31 -5.82 40.61 -23.20
C THR A 31 -5.56 39.97 -21.85
N GLU A 32 -5.36 40.79 -20.82
CA GLU A 32 -5.17 40.33 -19.44
C GLU A 32 -6.39 39.55 -18.94
N GLY A 33 -7.60 40.04 -19.19
CA GLY A 33 -8.83 39.34 -18.81
C GLY A 33 -8.98 37.98 -19.49
N LEU A 34 -8.60 37.89 -20.78
CA LEU A 34 -8.63 36.61 -21.52
C LEU A 34 -7.61 35.62 -21.01
N GLU A 35 -6.39 36.06 -20.70
CA GLU A 35 -5.36 35.21 -20.12
C GLU A 35 -5.78 34.69 -18.73
N GLN A 36 -6.37 35.56 -17.90
CA GLN A 36 -6.87 35.16 -16.59
C GLN A 36 -8.01 34.14 -16.70
N ALA A 37 -8.96 34.35 -17.63
CA ALA A 37 -10.04 33.39 -17.89
C ALA A 37 -9.50 32.03 -18.38
N GLY A 38 -8.47 32.04 -19.24
CA GLY A 38 -7.79 30.84 -19.70
C GLY A 38 -7.12 30.06 -18.55
N THR A 39 -6.44 30.75 -17.65
CA THR A 39 -5.78 30.15 -16.49
C THR A 39 -6.79 29.53 -15.52
N GLN A 40 -7.89 30.25 -15.23
CA GLN A 40 -8.96 29.75 -14.38
C GLN A 40 -9.64 28.50 -14.97
N SER A 41 -9.88 28.50 -16.30
CA SER A 41 -10.44 27.33 -16.99
C SER A 41 -9.52 26.10 -16.88
N SER A 42 -8.21 26.31 -16.95
CA SER A 42 -7.24 25.22 -16.80
C SER A 42 -7.23 24.67 -15.38
N LEU A 43 -7.32 25.53 -14.35
CA LEU A 43 -7.42 25.11 -12.95
C LEU A 43 -8.71 24.28 -12.70
N LEU A 44 -9.83 24.70 -13.24
CA LEU A 44 -11.09 23.95 -13.13
C LEU A 44 -10.95 22.54 -13.68
N ARG A 45 -10.32 22.36 -14.85
CA ARG A 45 -10.08 21.03 -15.42
C ARG A 45 -9.20 20.15 -14.54
N VAL A 46 -8.19 20.73 -13.88
CA VAL A 46 -7.34 19.98 -12.93
C VAL A 46 -8.18 19.53 -11.73
N VAL A 47 -9.00 20.43 -11.19
CA VAL A 47 -9.91 20.10 -10.07
C VAL A 47 -10.88 18.99 -10.46
N ASP A 48 -11.55 19.10 -11.63
CA ASP A 48 -12.46 18.06 -12.12
C ASP A 48 -11.75 16.70 -12.23
N THR A 49 -10.55 16.68 -12.83
CA THR A 49 -9.77 15.45 -12.93
C THR A 49 -9.42 14.85 -11.57
N CYS A 50 -9.04 15.70 -10.60
CA CYS A 50 -8.73 15.23 -9.24
C CYS A 50 -9.98 14.71 -8.51
N VAL A 51 -11.13 15.36 -8.71
CA VAL A 51 -12.41 14.93 -8.14
C VAL A 51 -12.85 13.60 -8.75
N ASP A 52 -12.74 13.45 -10.06
CA ASP A 52 -13.07 12.20 -10.76
C ASP A 52 -12.18 11.05 -10.27
N GLN A 53 -10.87 11.26 -10.18
CA GLN A 53 -9.94 10.25 -9.64
C GLN A 53 -10.25 9.89 -8.18
N ALA A 54 -10.60 10.87 -7.35
CA ALA A 54 -11.00 10.61 -5.97
C ALA A 54 -12.32 9.83 -5.91
N ALA A 55 -13.29 10.18 -6.75
CA ALA A 55 -14.56 9.48 -6.85
C ALA A 55 -14.38 8.04 -7.32
N ASP A 56 -13.52 7.81 -8.32
CA ASP A 56 -13.17 6.47 -8.80
C ASP A 56 -12.59 5.61 -7.67
N ILE A 57 -11.64 6.14 -6.90
CA ILE A 57 -11.03 5.43 -5.75
C ILE A 57 -12.10 5.12 -4.69
N LEU A 58 -12.96 6.09 -4.35
CA LEU A 58 -14.00 5.93 -3.35
C LEU A 58 -15.11 4.95 -3.79
N SER A 59 -15.30 4.79 -5.10
CA SER A 59 -16.28 3.87 -5.68
C SER A 59 -15.79 2.42 -5.76
N LEU A 60 -14.49 2.17 -5.52
CA LEU A 60 -13.96 0.81 -5.52
C LEU A 60 -14.67 -0.03 -4.46
N PRO A 61 -15.16 -1.24 -4.83
CA PRO A 61 -15.79 -2.12 -3.86
C PRO A 61 -14.79 -2.49 -2.78
N ALA A 62 -15.13 -2.19 -1.53
CA ALA A 62 -14.36 -2.65 -0.39
C ALA A 62 -14.53 -4.17 -0.24
N MET A 63 -13.47 -4.86 0.18
CA MET A 63 -13.57 -6.26 0.57
C MET A 63 -14.50 -6.38 1.77
N ASP A 64 -15.40 -7.34 1.74
CA ASP A 64 -16.24 -7.65 2.91
C ASP A 64 -15.37 -8.24 4.02
N ILE A 65 -15.17 -7.48 5.08
CA ILE A 65 -14.41 -7.85 6.27
C ILE A 65 -15.30 -8.28 7.42
N SER A 66 -16.62 -8.27 7.21
CA SER A 66 -17.58 -8.76 8.19
C SER A 66 -17.49 -10.27 8.31
N GLY A 67 -17.77 -10.78 9.48
CA GLY A 67 -17.75 -12.20 9.77
C GLY A 67 -17.98 -12.43 11.25
N ALA A 68 -17.87 -13.68 11.67
CA ALA A 68 -17.97 -14.04 13.08
C ALA A 68 -16.60 -14.05 13.76
N GLU A 69 -16.55 -13.70 15.03
CA GLU A 69 -15.38 -13.96 15.85
C GLU A 69 -15.23 -15.48 16.05
N LEU A 70 -14.37 -16.09 15.25
CA LEU A 70 -14.13 -17.52 15.27
C LEU A 70 -12.71 -17.84 15.72
N ALA A 71 -12.58 -18.91 16.49
CA ALA A 71 -11.28 -19.50 16.83
C ALA A 71 -11.27 -20.92 16.20
N PRO A 72 -10.33 -21.21 15.28
CA PRO A 72 -10.23 -22.51 14.66
C PRO A 72 -9.78 -23.57 15.68
N GLU A 73 -10.33 -24.77 15.62
CA GLU A 73 -9.90 -25.89 16.46
C GLU A 73 -8.48 -26.38 16.11
N HIS A 74 -8.07 -26.16 14.85
CA HIS A 74 -6.73 -26.46 14.34
C HIS A 74 -6.34 -25.47 13.24
N CYS A 75 -5.04 -25.29 12.97
CA CYS A 75 -4.53 -24.35 11.99
C CYS A 75 -4.27 -24.97 10.60
N GLY A 76 -4.91 -26.09 10.27
CA GLY A 76 -4.84 -26.68 8.92
C GLY A 76 -5.51 -25.75 7.91
N LEU A 77 -4.81 -25.50 6.78
CA LEU A 77 -5.31 -24.71 5.64
C LEU A 77 -5.64 -25.65 4.48
N ARG A 78 -6.81 -25.44 3.86
CA ARG A 78 -7.20 -26.19 2.66
C ARG A 78 -7.77 -25.24 1.61
N THR A 79 -7.48 -25.54 0.35
CA THR A 79 -8.12 -24.88 -0.80
C THR A 79 -8.87 -25.89 -1.63
N GLU A 80 -10.01 -25.48 -2.21
CA GLU A 80 -10.81 -26.32 -3.09
C GLU A 80 -11.12 -25.54 -4.37
N ASP A 81 -10.57 -26.02 -5.49
CA ASP A 81 -10.75 -25.48 -6.85
C ASP A 81 -10.67 -23.93 -6.91
N ILE A 82 -9.72 -23.33 -6.19
CA ILE A 82 -9.63 -21.87 -6.14
C ILE A 82 -9.18 -21.31 -7.48
N ARG A 83 -9.84 -20.21 -7.89
CA ARG A 83 -9.52 -19.43 -9.09
C ARG A 83 -9.38 -17.97 -8.74
N PHE A 84 -8.45 -17.30 -9.39
CA PHE A 84 -8.22 -15.87 -9.17
C PHE A 84 -7.57 -15.22 -10.39
N SER A 85 -8.04 -14.01 -10.70
CA SER A 85 -7.56 -13.19 -11.82
C SER A 85 -7.28 -11.76 -11.38
N TYR A 86 -6.28 -11.13 -11.99
CA TYR A 86 -6.10 -9.68 -11.94
C TYR A 86 -6.70 -9.07 -13.21
N GLY A 87 -7.91 -8.52 -13.11
CA GLY A 87 -8.67 -8.09 -14.28
C GLY A 87 -8.92 -9.28 -15.21
N GLU A 88 -8.51 -9.16 -16.47
CA GLU A 88 -8.69 -10.24 -17.46
C GLU A 88 -7.63 -11.36 -17.38
N LYS A 89 -6.56 -11.13 -16.61
CA LYS A 89 -5.44 -12.08 -16.53
C LYS A 89 -5.66 -13.10 -15.42
N SER A 90 -5.96 -14.35 -15.79
CA SER A 90 -6.02 -15.48 -14.85
C SER A 90 -4.64 -15.82 -14.32
N ILE A 91 -4.51 -15.95 -12.98
CA ILE A 91 -3.27 -16.25 -12.28
C ILE A 91 -3.34 -17.60 -11.57
N ILE A 92 -4.45 -17.88 -10.90
CA ILE A 92 -4.70 -19.14 -10.21
C ILE A 92 -5.89 -19.80 -10.90
N ASN A 93 -5.73 -21.06 -11.28
CA ASN A 93 -6.74 -21.77 -12.07
C ASN A 93 -6.93 -23.20 -11.55
N GLY A 94 -7.91 -23.36 -10.66
CA GLY A 94 -8.33 -24.65 -10.16
C GLY A 94 -7.33 -25.30 -9.20
N VAL A 95 -6.77 -24.55 -8.26
CA VAL A 95 -5.80 -25.07 -7.29
C VAL A 95 -6.50 -25.65 -6.08
N THR A 96 -6.22 -26.92 -5.81
CA THR A 96 -6.66 -27.63 -4.59
C THR A 96 -5.43 -28.09 -3.82
N LEU A 97 -5.31 -27.67 -2.56
CA LEU A 97 -4.20 -27.95 -1.66
C LEU A 97 -4.74 -28.35 -0.30
N ASP A 98 -3.97 -29.19 0.39
CA ASP A 98 -4.15 -29.48 1.79
C ASP A 98 -2.81 -29.23 2.51
N ILE A 99 -2.81 -28.29 3.45
CA ILE A 99 -1.65 -27.88 4.25
C ILE A 99 -1.97 -28.24 5.72
N PRO A 100 -1.50 -29.42 6.18
CA PRO A 100 -1.78 -29.85 7.53
C PRO A 100 -1.18 -28.91 8.59
N GLU A 101 -1.82 -28.83 9.73
CA GLU A 101 -1.26 -28.15 10.90
C GLU A 101 0.13 -28.71 11.24
N ARG A 102 1.02 -27.84 11.73
CA ARG A 102 2.40 -28.17 12.14
C ARG A 102 3.26 -28.76 11.03
N SER A 103 2.89 -28.52 9.77
CA SER A 103 3.68 -28.94 8.61
C SER A 103 4.46 -27.76 8.03
N THR A 104 5.45 -28.08 7.20
CA THR A 104 6.15 -27.09 6.37
C THR A 104 5.86 -27.38 4.92
N THR A 105 5.23 -26.44 4.23
CA THR A 105 4.91 -26.55 2.81
C THR A 105 5.74 -25.56 2.00
N ALA A 106 6.47 -26.04 0.99
CA ALA A 106 7.22 -25.21 0.07
C ALA A 106 6.45 -25.02 -1.25
N ILE A 107 6.18 -23.75 -1.61
CA ILE A 107 5.58 -23.40 -2.90
C ILE A 107 6.69 -23.00 -3.86
N VAL A 108 6.94 -23.82 -4.88
CA VAL A 108 8.02 -23.64 -5.85
C VAL A 108 7.48 -23.40 -7.25
N GLY A 109 8.25 -22.70 -8.08
CA GLY A 109 7.88 -22.41 -9.46
C GLY A 109 8.63 -21.19 -10.02
N PRO A 110 8.56 -20.94 -11.32
CA PRO A 110 9.23 -19.80 -11.98
C PRO A 110 8.65 -18.48 -11.51
N SER A 111 9.35 -17.37 -11.81
CA SER A 111 8.84 -16.02 -11.55
C SER A 111 7.52 -15.80 -12.32
N GLY A 112 6.55 -15.18 -11.66
CA GLY A 112 5.23 -14.94 -12.25
C GLY A 112 4.26 -16.12 -12.23
N SER A 113 4.60 -17.27 -11.64
CA SER A 113 3.71 -18.43 -11.55
C SER A 113 2.59 -18.34 -10.50
N GLY A 114 2.41 -17.18 -9.87
CA GLY A 114 1.31 -16.99 -8.91
C GLY A 114 1.62 -17.37 -7.45
N LYS A 115 2.86 -17.71 -7.08
CA LYS A 115 3.22 -18.12 -5.71
C LYS A 115 2.81 -17.11 -4.64
N THR A 116 3.17 -15.85 -4.85
CA THR A 116 2.81 -14.75 -3.92
C THR A 116 1.30 -14.54 -3.90
N THR A 117 0.65 -14.61 -5.06
CA THR A 117 -0.81 -14.51 -5.15
C THR A 117 -1.49 -15.63 -4.37
N LEU A 118 -1.00 -16.88 -4.50
CA LEU A 118 -1.53 -17.99 -3.71
C LEU A 118 -1.40 -17.75 -2.20
N CYS A 119 -0.23 -17.28 -1.73
CA CYS A 119 -0.06 -16.92 -0.31
C CYS A 119 -1.04 -15.82 0.13
N HIS A 120 -1.29 -14.81 -0.72
CA HIS A 120 -2.26 -13.74 -0.43
C HIS A 120 -3.71 -14.27 -0.36
N LEU A 121 -4.06 -15.25 -1.18
CA LEU A 121 -5.38 -15.87 -1.14
C LEU A 121 -5.55 -16.75 0.10
N LEU A 122 -4.52 -17.53 0.46
CA LEU A 122 -4.52 -18.36 1.66
C LEU A 122 -4.74 -17.54 2.94
N SER A 123 -4.21 -16.33 2.98
CA SER A 123 -4.32 -15.41 4.12
C SER A 123 -5.44 -14.39 4.00
N ARG A 124 -6.29 -14.51 2.98
CA ARG A 124 -7.39 -13.57 2.70
C ARG A 124 -6.95 -12.10 2.59
N PHE A 125 -5.77 -11.81 2.03
CA PHE A 125 -5.45 -10.45 1.57
C PHE A 125 -6.25 -10.09 0.32
N ARG A 126 -6.82 -11.09 -0.34
CA ARG A 126 -7.80 -11.00 -1.41
C ARG A 126 -8.73 -12.20 -1.33
N ASP A 127 -9.99 -12.00 -1.70
CA ASP A 127 -10.92 -13.11 -1.86
C ASP A 127 -10.68 -13.81 -3.20
N VAL A 128 -11.01 -15.10 -3.26
CA VAL A 128 -10.96 -15.89 -4.49
C VAL A 128 -12.16 -15.56 -5.38
N ASP A 129 -11.97 -15.59 -6.71
CA ASP A 129 -13.07 -15.41 -7.68
C ASP A 129 -14.02 -16.63 -7.69
N ALA A 130 -13.48 -17.83 -7.47
CA ALA A 130 -14.23 -19.07 -7.35
C ALA A 130 -13.49 -20.07 -6.46
N GLY A 131 -14.21 -21.06 -5.95
CA GLY A 131 -13.70 -22.02 -4.98
C GLY A 131 -13.73 -21.46 -3.56
N ARG A 132 -13.01 -22.11 -2.66
CA ARG A 132 -12.92 -21.68 -1.27
C ARG A 132 -11.56 -21.99 -0.63
N VAL A 133 -11.23 -21.19 0.35
CA VAL A 133 -10.09 -21.38 1.25
C VAL A 133 -10.65 -21.60 2.65
N THR A 134 -10.19 -22.63 3.34
CA THR A 134 -10.63 -22.92 4.71
C THR A 134 -9.46 -22.94 5.69
N LEU A 135 -9.69 -22.44 6.89
CA LEU A 135 -8.80 -22.53 8.04
C LEU A 135 -9.55 -23.27 9.16
N GLY A 136 -8.99 -24.37 9.63
CA GLY A 136 -9.62 -25.18 10.67
C GLY A 136 -11.02 -25.70 10.29
N GLY A 137 -11.26 -25.91 8.99
CA GLY A 137 -12.56 -26.38 8.47
C GLY A 137 -13.58 -25.30 8.16
N HIS A 138 -13.39 -24.05 8.60
CA HIS A 138 -14.26 -22.91 8.30
C HIS A 138 -13.73 -22.10 7.11
N ASP A 139 -14.63 -21.62 6.24
CA ASP A 139 -14.22 -20.71 5.16
C ASP A 139 -13.58 -19.44 5.75
N VAL A 140 -12.46 -18.99 5.18
CA VAL A 140 -11.78 -17.77 5.67
C VAL A 140 -12.66 -16.52 5.57
N ARG A 141 -13.72 -16.56 4.76
CA ARG A 141 -14.71 -15.49 4.62
C ARG A 141 -15.71 -15.45 5.78
N ASP A 142 -15.86 -16.53 6.53
CA ASP A 142 -16.77 -16.59 7.68
C ASP A 142 -16.17 -15.94 8.93
N TYR A 143 -14.85 -15.73 8.95
CA TYR A 143 -14.15 -15.06 10.03
C TYR A 143 -14.27 -13.55 9.92
N ASP A 144 -14.45 -12.83 11.04
CA ASP A 144 -14.06 -11.44 11.07
C ASP A 144 -12.53 -11.31 10.84
N MET A 145 -12.12 -10.15 10.28
CA MET A 145 -10.73 -9.99 9.84
C MET A 145 -9.73 -10.08 10.99
N ASP A 146 -10.09 -9.59 12.18
CA ASP A 146 -9.18 -9.58 13.33
C ASP A 146 -8.96 -11.01 13.86
N SER A 147 -10.03 -11.81 13.99
CA SER A 147 -9.90 -13.21 14.42
C SER A 147 -9.16 -14.06 13.40
N LEU A 148 -9.38 -13.83 12.10
CA LEU A 148 -8.63 -14.49 11.06
C LEU A 148 -7.13 -14.14 11.13
N MET A 149 -6.80 -12.86 11.19
CA MET A 149 -5.41 -12.38 11.19
C MET A 149 -4.65 -12.78 12.46
N ARG A 150 -5.32 -13.06 13.57
CA ARG A 150 -4.66 -13.62 14.78
C ARG A 150 -3.96 -14.94 14.48
N ASN A 151 -4.44 -15.72 13.52
CA ASN A 151 -3.90 -17.04 13.16
C ASN A 151 -2.77 -16.97 12.11
N PHE A 152 -2.42 -15.79 11.61
CA PHE A 152 -1.39 -15.62 10.58
C PHE A 152 -0.24 -14.76 11.06
N SER A 153 0.97 -15.16 10.71
CA SER A 153 2.18 -14.34 10.82
C SER A 153 2.87 -14.28 9.47
N PHE A 154 3.39 -13.10 9.11
CA PHE A 154 3.96 -12.86 7.79
C PHE A 154 5.41 -12.39 7.88
N VAL A 155 6.24 -12.94 6.97
CA VAL A 155 7.56 -12.42 6.68
C VAL A 155 7.62 -12.09 5.19
N PHE A 156 7.53 -10.81 4.86
CA PHE A 156 7.57 -10.34 3.48
C PHE A 156 8.99 -10.29 2.94
N GLN A 157 9.13 -10.41 1.62
CA GLN A 157 10.42 -10.27 0.94
C GLN A 157 11.00 -8.86 1.14
N ASN A 158 10.15 -7.82 1.01
CA ASN A 158 10.50 -6.45 1.31
C ASN A 158 10.13 -6.16 2.77
N VAL A 159 11.14 -6.18 3.63
CA VAL A 159 10.95 -5.96 5.08
C VAL A 159 10.80 -4.48 5.35
N TYR A 160 9.71 -4.12 6.01
CA TYR A 160 9.51 -2.78 6.58
C TYR A 160 9.78 -2.79 8.08
N LEU A 161 10.64 -1.89 8.54
CA LEU A 161 10.91 -1.61 9.94
C LEU A 161 10.49 -0.18 10.26
N PHE A 162 9.88 -0.01 11.41
CA PHE A 162 9.42 1.30 11.89
C PHE A 162 10.58 2.08 12.50
N HIS A 163 10.50 3.40 12.43
CA HIS A 163 11.41 4.29 13.15
C HIS A 163 11.14 4.19 14.66
N ASP A 164 11.68 3.15 15.28
CA ASP A 164 11.50 2.83 16.70
C ASP A 164 12.63 1.91 17.14
N THR A 165 12.68 1.53 18.42
CA THR A 165 13.68 0.61 18.94
C THR A 165 13.61 -0.77 18.29
N VAL A 166 14.70 -1.51 18.33
CA VAL A 166 14.74 -2.93 17.91
C VAL A 166 13.69 -3.74 18.65
N ALA A 167 13.59 -3.54 19.99
CA ALA A 167 12.62 -4.24 20.83
C ALA A 167 11.18 -3.98 20.36
N ASN A 168 10.81 -2.73 20.11
CA ASN A 168 9.47 -2.36 19.67
C ASN A 168 9.17 -2.87 18.24
N ASN A 169 10.17 -2.87 17.36
CA ASN A 169 10.03 -3.49 16.05
C ASN A 169 9.72 -4.98 16.12
N ILE A 170 10.36 -5.72 17.02
CA ILE A 170 10.04 -7.14 17.22
C ILE A 170 8.67 -7.29 17.88
N ARG A 171 8.35 -6.43 18.86
CA ARG A 171 7.10 -6.45 19.65
C ARG A 171 5.86 -6.00 18.85
N PHE A 172 6.03 -5.47 17.65
CA PHE A 172 4.96 -4.87 16.84
C PHE A 172 3.71 -5.77 16.69
N GLY A 173 3.88 -7.08 16.53
CA GLY A 173 2.76 -8.03 16.41
C GLY A 173 2.12 -8.42 17.75
N GLN A 174 2.77 -8.10 18.88
CA GLN A 174 2.30 -8.38 20.25
C GLN A 174 2.87 -7.35 21.23
N PRO A 175 2.27 -6.13 21.29
CA PRO A 175 2.80 -5.00 22.06
C PRO A 175 3.04 -5.30 23.54
N GLU A 176 2.19 -6.14 24.14
CA GLU A 176 2.26 -6.52 25.57
C GLU A 176 3.28 -7.63 25.87
N ALA A 177 4.04 -8.08 24.87
CA ALA A 177 5.04 -9.13 25.10
C ALA A 177 6.16 -8.65 26.01
N SER A 178 6.50 -9.47 27.03
CA SER A 178 7.63 -9.19 27.91
C SER A 178 8.96 -9.17 27.18
N MET A 179 9.97 -8.51 27.76
CA MET A 179 11.31 -8.45 27.16
C MET A 179 11.95 -9.85 27.03
N GLU A 180 11.66 -10.75 27.95
CA GLU A 180 12.13 -12.15 27.89
C GLU A 180 11.60 -12.86 26.62
N ARG A 181 10.31 -12.66 26.29
CA ARG A 181 9.70 -13.21 25.06
C ARG A 181 10.32 -12.60 23.80
N VAL A 182 10.58 -11.29 23.80
CA VAL A 182 11.27 -10.61 22.70
C VAL A 182 12.66 -11.20 22.49
N ILE A 183 13.44 -11.39 23.56
CA ILE A 183 14.77 -11.99 23.49
C ILE A 183 14.71 -13.45 23.01
N ALA A 184 13.73 -14.21 23.49
CA ALA A 184 13.53 -15.59 23.06
C ALA A 184 13.23 -15.69 21.56
N ALA A 185 12.32 -14.84 21.04
CA ALA A 185 12.03 -14.74 19.63
C ALA A 185 13.27 -14.32 18.80
N ALA A 186 14.03 -13.34 19.28
CA ALA A 186 15.26 -12.91 18.64
C ALA A 186 16.33 -14.01 18.57
N LYS A 187 16.45 -14.84 19.60
CA LYS A 187 17.34 -16.02 19.62
C LYS A 187 16.88 -17.06 18.60
N LYS A 188 15.60 -17.40 18.56
CA LYS A 188 15.03 -18.31 17.57
C LYS A 188 15.29 -17.82 16.12
N ALA A 189 15.11 -16.53 15.88
CA ALA A 189 15.37 -15.90 14.58
C ALA A 189 16.85 -15.65 14.26
N ARG A 190 17.77 -16.05 15.12
CA ARG A 190 19.23 -15.83 14.96
C ARG A 190 19.60 -14.35 14.79
N CYS A 191 18.93 -13.47 15.49
CA CYS A 191 19.22 -12.02 15.46
C CYS A 191 19.73 -11.47 16.80
N HIS A 192 19.66 -12.21 17.89
CA HIS A 192 20.11 -11.78 19.22
C HIS A 192 21.56 -11.29 19.22
N ASP A 193 22.49 -12.06 18.63
CA ASP A 193 23.92 -11.76 18.70
C ASP A 193 24.28 -10.45 17.98
N PHE A 194 23.66 -10.13 16.84
CA PHE A 194 23.92 -8.85 16.20
C PHE A 194 23.24 -7.70 16.93
N ILE A 195 22.04 -7.92 17.51
CA ILE A 195 21.36 -6.89 18.32
C ILE A 195 22.24 -6.48 19.50
N GLN A 196 22.86 -7.43 20.19
CA GLN A 196 23.77 -7.15 21.32
C GLN A 196 25.00 -6.32 20.92
N ARG A 197 25.41 -6.37 19.66
CA ARG A 197 26.53 -5.56 19.14
C ARG A 197 26.15 -4.15 18.74
N LEU A 198 24.85 -3.83 18.68
CA LEU A 198 24.38 -2.47 18.43
C LEU A 198 24.68 -1.57 19.65
N PRO A 199 24.88 -0.26 19.46
CA PRO A 199 25.32 0.65 20.54
C PRO A 199 24.45 0.62 21.80
N GLN A 200 23.14 0.39 21.64
CA GLN A 200 22.16 0.32 22.75
C GLN A 200 21.42 -1.03 22.76
N GLY A 201 21.95 -2.05 22.07
CA GLY A 201 21.31 -3.36 21.99
C GLY A 201 19.86 -3.28 21.50
N TYR A 202 18.94 -3.83 22.27
CA TYR A 202 17.51 -3.82 21.96
C TYR A 202 16.86 -2.44 22.00
N ASP A 203 17.45 -1.47 22.70
CA ASP A 203 16.96 -0.10 22.79
C ASP A 203 17.51 0.78 21.65
N THR A 204 18.34 0.24 20.77
CA THR A 204 18.83 0.94 19.60
C THR A 204 17.66 1.32 18.70
N VAL A 205 17.52 2.63 18.42
CA VAL A 205 16.51 3.15 17.48
C VAL A 205 16.96 2.87 16.05
N ILE A 206 16.09 2.22 15.30
CA ILE A 206 16.30 1.93 13.89
C ILE A 206 15.80 3.14 13.10
N GLY A 207 16.62 3.67 12.19
CA GLY A 207 16.20 4.73 11.27
C GLY A 207 15.11 4.26 10.31
N GLU A 208 14.55 5.22 9.56
CA GLU A 208 13.48 4.92 8.57
C GLU A 208 13.87 3.73 7.67
N ALA A 209 12.93 2.80 7.51
CA ALA A 209 13.09 1.57 6.73
C ALA A 209 14.30 0.69 7.10
N GLY A 210 14.90 0.89 8.30
CA GLY A 210 16.05 0.11 8.75
C GLY A 210 17.37 0.46 8.06
N GLY A 211 17.53 1.72 7.63
CA GLY A 211 18.69 2.18 6.83
C GLY A 211 20.08 1.90 7.43
N THR A 212 20.16 1.62 8.74
CA THR A 212 21.41 1.28 9.43
C THR A 212 21.70 -0.23 9.47
N LEU A 213 20.76 -1.08 9.03
CA LEU A 213 20.87 -2.54 9.07
C LEU A 213 21.06 -3.11 7.67
N SER A 214 21.82 -4.19 7.58
CA SER A 214 21.93 -4.98 6.36
C SER A 214 20.60 -5.65 6.00
N GLY A 215 20.41 -6.04 4.73
CA GLY A 215 19.19 -6.73 4.28
C GLY A 215 18.89 -8.00 5.09
N GLY A 216 19.93 -8.79 5.40
CA GLY A 216 19.79 -10.00 6.20
C GLY A 216 19.42 -9.75 7.66
N GLU A 217 19.90 -8.65 8.27
CA GLU A 217 19.53 -8.24 9.62
C GLU A 217 18.08 -7.79 9.69
N ARG A 218 17.63 -6.96 8.73
CA ARG A 218 16.22 -6.57 8.62
C ARG A 218 15.30 -7.80 8.49
N GLN A 219 15.69 -8.76 7.64
CA GLN A 219 14.89 -9.97 7.45
C GLN A 219 14.78 -10.81 8.73
N ARG A 220 15.90 -10.99 9.46
CA ARG A 220 15.88 -11.70 10.74
C ARG A 220 15.03 -11.00 11.80
N LEU A 221 15.01 -9.66 11.84
CA LEU A 221 14.09 -8.93 12.74
C LEU A 221 12.62 -9.17 12.36
N SER A 222 12.29 -9.20 11.07
CA SER A 222 10.93 -9.54 10.60
C SER A 222 10.55 -10.98 10.97
N ILE A 223 11.49 -11.92 10.89
CA ILE A 223 11.28 -13.30 11.35
C ILE A 223 11.04 -13.34 12.86
N ALA A 224 11.83 -12.59 13.65
CA ALA A 224 11.62 -12.50 15.10
C ALA A 224 10.24 -11.92 15.46
N ARG A 225 9.78 -10.90 14.72
CA ARG A 225 8.44 -10.34 14.85
C ARG A 225 7.35 -11.39 14.59
N ALA A 226 7.49 -12.19 13.54
CA ALA A 226 6.55 -13.25 13.22
C ALA A 226 6.56 -14.36 14.30
N MET A 227 7.74 -14.76 14.77
CA MET A 227 7.91 -15.77 15.81
C MET A 227 7.46 -15.34 17.21
N LEU A 228 7.37 -14.03 17.48
CA LEU A 228 6.88 -13.53 18.75
C LEU A 228 5.37 -13.64 18.86
N LYS A 229 4.67 -13.55 17.73
CA LYS A 229 3.21 -13.64 17.66
C LYS A 229 2.69 -15.06 17.87
N ASP A 230 3.56 -16.05 17.63
CA ASP A 230 3.27 -17.48 17.73
C ASP A 230 3.09 -17.97 19.20
#